data_8625711c0a357b30ce1ff2862474150b
#
_entry.id   8625711c0a357b30ce1ff2862474150b
#
_cell.length_a   1.000
_cell.length_b   1.000
_cell.length_c   1.000
_cell.angle_alpha   90.00
_cell.angle_beta   90.00
_cell.angle_gamma   90.00
#
_symmetry.space_group_name_H-M   'P 1'
#
loop_
_entity.id
_entity.type
_entity.pdbx_description
1 polymer ?
#
loop_
_entity_poly.entity_id
_entity_poly.type
_entity_poly.pdbx_seq_one_letter_code
_entity_poly.pdbx_strand_id
1 'polypeptide(L)'
;MLITLLFLHLREINRSPLFSGVIEGTGPRYCPSIEDKVMKFPDKTRHQIFIEPEGEFTNEMYMGGMSSSLPEDVQYKMIRSMKGLENVRIVRNAYAIEYDCISAINLKHSLEFKDVEGLFGAGQLNGSSGYEEAAAQGLMAGINAARKVLGKEPVVLDRSQAYIGVLIDDLVTKETKEFFCLLCNQIIDQHTYISL
;
A
#
# COMPACT_ATOMS: atom_id res chain seq x y z
N MET A 1 16.64 -15.08 -16.25
CA MET A 1 17.69 -14.49 -15.41
C MET A 1 17.32 -14.38 -13.92
N LEU A 2 16.35 -15.11 -13.48
CA LEU A 2 15.76 -15.02 -12.13
C LEU A 2 16.08 -16.17 -11.18
N ILE A 3 16.80 -17.20 -11.62
CA ILE A 3 17.15 -18.34 -10.75
C ILE A 3 18.09 -17.88 -9.62
N THR A 4 18.98 -16.94 -9.88
CA THR A 4 19.89 -16.40 -8.86
C THR A 4 19.15 -15.55 -7.82
N LEU A 5 18.14 -14.80 -8.23
CA LEU A 5 17.24 -14.05 -7.36
C LEU A 5 16.49 -14.98 -6.40
N LEU A 6 15.96 -16.08 -6.90
CA LEU A 6 15.22 -17.05 -6.08
C LEU A 6 16.13 -17.66 -5.00
N PHE A 7 17.38 -18.02 -5.33
CA PHE A 7 18.32 -18.61 -4.37
C PHE A 7 18.80 -17.62 -3.31
N LEU A 8 19.13 -16.39 -3.69
CA LEU A 8 19.46 -15.33 -2.73
C LEU A 8 18.29 -15.01 -1.81
N HIS A 9 17.10 -14.96 -2.36
CA HIS A 9 15.89 -14.64 -1.65
C HIS A 9 15.55 -15.70 -0.57
N LEU A 10 15.56 -16.98 -0.94
CA LEU A 10 15.27 -18.07 -0.02
C LEU A 10 16.31 -18.20 1.10
N ARG A 11 17.57 -17.82 0.87
CA ARG A 11 18.59 -17.82 1.92
C ARG A 11 18.48 -16.66 2.90
N GLU A 12 18.03 -15.51 2.42
CA GLU A 12 18.01 -14.27 3.19
C GLU A 12 16.60 -13.88 3.68
N ILE A 13 15.59 -14.71 3.38
CA ILE A 13 14.19 -14.44 3.71
C ILE A 13 13.97 -14.16 5.19
N ASN A 14 14.70 -14.87 6.06
CA ASN A 14 14.61 -14.70 7.52
C ASN A 14 15.19 -13.35 8.00
N ARG A 15 15.85 -12.58 7.13
CA ARG A 15 16.33 -11.23 7.42
C ARG A 15 15.31 -10.16 7.04
N SER A 16 14.23 -10.56 6.34
CA SER A 16 13.14 -9.66 6.03
C SER A 16 12.33 -9.39 7.29
N PRO A 17 12.08 -8.12 7.67
CA PRO A 17 11.19 -7.76 8.76
C PRO A 17 9.78 -8.35 8.63
N LEU A 18 9.29 -8.53 7.40
CA LEU A 18 7.98 -9.15 7.11
C LEU A 18 7.94 -10.65 7.49
N PHE A 19 9.06 -11.36 7.39
CA PHE A 19 9.13 -12.81 7.62
C PHE A 19 9.85 -13.18 8.92
N SER A 20 10.55 -12.24 9.55
CA SER A 20 11.21 -12.44 10.85
C SER A 20 10.30 -12.19 12.06
N GLY A 21 9.07 -11.73 11.84
CA GLY A 21 8.13 -11.39 12.90
C GLY A 21 8.39 -10.03 13.55
N VAL A 22 9.24 -9.19 12.97
CA VAL A 22 9.48 -7.80 13.43
C VAL A 22 8.29 -6.92 13.08
N ILE A 23 7.67 -7.16 11.92
CA ILE A 23 6.43 -6.50 11.49
C ILE A 23 5.30 -7.48 11.78
N GLU A 24 4.44 -7.11 12.72
CA GLU A 24 3.25 -7.88 13.10
C GLU A 24 1.98 -7.42 12.37
N GLY A 25 2.03 -6.24 11.77
CA GLY A 25 0.93 -5.64 11.02
C GLY A 25 0.65 -6.35 9.70
N THR A 26 -0.59 -6.26 9.24
CA THR A 26 -0.96 -6.70 7.89
C THR A 26 -0.44 -5.68 6.89
N GLY A 27 0.53 -6.06 6.08
CA GLY A 27 1.02 -5.21 4.98
C GLY A 27 -0.11 -4.88 3.99
N PRO A 28 0.07 -3.85 3.15
CA PRO A 28 -0.92 -3.49 2.16
C PRO A 28 -1.17 -4.68 1.22
N ARG A 29 -2.40 -5.16 1.18
CA ARG A 29 -2.80 -6.42 0.52
C ARG A 29 -2.45 -6.46 -0.97
N TYR A 30 -2.31 -5.29 -1.59
CA TYR A 30 -2.18 -5.13 -3.05
C TYR A 30 -0.79 -4.72 -3.51
N CYS A 31 0.18 -4.63 -2.60
CA CYS A 31 1.57 -4.34 -2.91
C CYS A 31 2.49 -5.48 -2.45
N PRO A 32 2.41 -6.66 -3.11
CA PRO A 32 3.23 -7.78 -2.70
C PRO A 32 4.70 -7.43 -2.92
N SER A 33 5.49 -7.54 -1.87
CA SER A 33 6.94 -7.45 -1.97
C SER A 33 7.50 -8.53 -2.91
N ILE A 34 8.74 -8.39 -3.34
CA ILE A 34 9.35 -9.44 -4.14
C ILE A 34 9.45 -10.74 -3.33
N GLU A 35 9.63 -10.63 -2.00
CA GLU A 35 9.59 -11.75 -1.06
C GLU A 35 8.24 -12.48 -1.11
N ASP A 36 7.14 -11.73 -1.04
CA ASP A 36 5.79 -12.29 -1.16
C ASP A 36 5.57 -13.00 -2.49
N LYS A 37 6.02 -12.39 -3.59
CA LYS A 37 5.89 -12.98 -4.92
C LYS A 37 6.64 -14.31 -5.01
N VAL A 38 7.84 -14.37 -4.48
CA VAL A 38 8.66 -15.58 -4.50
C VAL A 38 8.06 -16.66 -3.59
N MET A 39 7.56 -16.29 -2.41
CA MET A 39 6.97 -17.24 -1.47
C MET A 39 5.61 -17.76 -1.93
N LYS A 40 4.77 -16.90 -2.50
CA LYS A 40 3.44 -17.29 -3.00
C LYS A 40 3.48 -18.04 -4.34
N PHE A 41 4.51 -17.79 -5.14
CA PHE A 41 4.66 -18.37 -6.47
C PHE A 41 6.05 -19.01 -6.68
N PRO A 42 6.41 -20.03 -5.87
CA PRO A 42 7.76 -20.62 -5.89
C PRO A 42 8.08 -21.32 -7.22
N ASP A 43 7.07 -21.79 -7.95
CA ASP A 43 7.23 -22.48 -9.24
C ASP A 43 7.44 -21.49 -10.41
N LYS A 44 7.31 -20.19 -10.17
CA LYS A 44 7.55 -19.20 -11.21
C LYS A 44 9.03 -18.95 -11.38
N THR A 45 9.51 -19.16 -12.62
CA THR A 45 10.92 -18.92 -12.99
C THR A 45 11.23 -17.45 -13.26
N ARG A 46 10.21 -16.58 -13.31
CA ARG A 46 10.35 -15.15 -13.62
C ARG A 46 9.30 -14.34 -12.89
N HIS A 47 9.73 -13.16 -12.45
CA HIS A 47 8.84 -12.08 -12.02
C HIS A 47 9.12 -10.86 -12.90
N GLN A 48 8.05 -10.17 -13.29
CA GLN A 48 8.17 -8.97 -14.11
C GLN A 48 8.62 -7.79 -13.24
N ILE A 49 9.58 -7.05 -13.76
CA ILE A 49 10.00 -5.74 -13.23
C ILE A 49 9.91 -4.71 -14.35
N PHE A 50 9.68 -3.47 -13.97
CA PHE A 50 9.67 -2.33 -14.87
C PHE A 50 10.82 -1.39 -14.48
N ILE A 51 11.47 -0.82 -15.48
CA ILE A 51 12.51 0.20 -15.29
C ILE A 51 12.06 1.40 -16.09
N GLU A 52 11.75 2.48 -15.40
CA GLU A 52 11.13 3.67 -15.96
C GLU A 52 11.95 4.90 -15.60
N PRO A 53 12.21 5.81 -16.55
CA PRO A 53 12.94 7.05 -16.25
C PRO A 53 12.11 7.94 -15.32
N GLU A 54 12.72 8.46 -14.26
CA GLU A 54 12.09 9.41 -13.33
C GLU A 54 11.85 10.79 -13.95
N GLY A 55 12.61 11.15 -14.97
CA GLY A 55 12.45 12.40 -15.65
C GLY A 55 13.43 12.61 -16.78
N GLU A 56 13.19 13.65 -17.58
CA GLU A 56 13.98 13.97 -18.78
C GLU A 56 15.43 14.37 -18.45
N PHE A 57 15.67 14.97 -17.29
CA PHE A 57 16.95 15.57 -16.93
C PHE A 57 17.68 14.80 -15.80
N THR A 58 17.33 13.56 -15.57
CA THR A 58 17.97 12.71 -14.55
C THR A 58 18.33 11.34 -15.11
N ASN A 59 19.39 10.76 -14.57
CA ASN A 59 19.76 9.36 -14.85
C ASN A 59 19.13 8.39 -13.83
N GLU A 60 18.27 8.89 -12.96
CA GLU A 60 17.55 8.06 -12.00
C GLU A 60 16.42 7.32 -12.70
N MET A 61 16.34 6.03 -12.38
CA MET A 61 15.32 5.12 -12.91
C MET A 61 14.50 4.57 -11.76
N TYR A 62 13.21 4.58 -11.94
CA TYR A 62 12.29 3.88 -11.06
C TYR A 62 12.27 2.38 -11.38
N MET A 63 12.33 1.55 -10.36
CA MET A 63 12.25 0.10 -10.51
C MET A 63 10.96 -0.45 -9.91
N GLY A 64 9.94 -0.60 -10.76
CA GLY A 64 8.65 -1.16 -10.39
C GLY A 64 8.67 -2.68 -10.25
N GLY A 65 7.94 -3.20 -9.28
CA GLY A 65 7.80 -4.64 -9.05
C GLY A 65 8.88 -5.26 -8.17
N MET A 66 9.79 -4.44 -7.60
CA MET A 66 10.89 -4.86 -6.73
C MET A 66 10.80 -4.32 -5.30
N SER A 67 9.56 -4.03 -4.83
CA SER A 67 9.32 -3.69 -3.43
C SER A 67 9.92 -4.76 -2.52
N SER A 68 10.65 -4.36 -1.51
CA SER A 68 11.34 -5.29 -0.62
C SER A 68 11.53 -4.69 0.78
N SER A 69 11.46 -5.53 1.79
CA SER A 69 11.83 -5.20 3.17
C SER A 69 13.22 -5.73 3.56
N LEU A 70 13.91 -6.37 2.63
CA LEU A 70 15.23 -6.94 2.87
C LEU A 70 16.27 -5.86 3.19
N PRO A 71 17.30 -6.18 3.99
CA PRO A 71 18.40 -5.28 4.28
C PRO A 71 19.12 -4.79 3.03
N GLU A 72 19.73 -3.62 3.12
CA GLU A 72 20.41 -2.94 2.01
C GLU A 72 21.42 -3.82 1.28
N ASP A 73 22.26 -4.56 2.03
CA ASP A 73 23.29 -5.44 1.44
C ASP A 73 22.67 -6.56 0.59
N VAL A 74 21.47 -7.02 0.93
CA VAL A 74 20.72 -8.02 0.17
C VAL A 74 20.10 -7.40 -1.07
N GLN A 75 19.51 -6.20 -0.93
CA GLN A 75 18.95 -5.47 -2.07
C GLN A 75 20.01 -5.20 -3.15
N TYR A 76 21.22 -4.76 -2.77
CA TYR A 76 22.33 -4.57 -3.69
C TYR A 76 22.70 -5.86 -4.44
N LYS A 77 22.88 -6.96 -3.73
CA LYS A 77 23.20 -8.26 -4.33
C LYS A 77 22.09 -8.71 -5.29
N MET A 78 20.84 -8.53 -4.88
CA MET A 78 19.66 -8.92 -5.65
C MET A 78 19.59 -8.13 -6.96
N ILE A 79 19.64 -6.81 -6.91
CA ILE A 79 19.53 -5.95 -8.09
C ILE A 79 20.72 -6.16 -9.03
N ARG A 80 21.94 -6.21 -8.51
CA ARG A 80 23.14 -6.41 -9.32
C ARG A 80 23.30 -7.83 -9.88
N SER A 81 22.51 -8.80 -9.42
CA SER A 81 22.44 -10.12 -10.02
C SER A 81 21.62 -10.16 -11.32
N MET A 82 20.92 -9.08 -11.64
CA MET A 82 20.13 -8.98 -12.86
C MET A 82 21.00 -8.56 -14.04
N LYS A 83 20.78 -9.21 -15.19
CA LYS A 83 21.52 -8.90 -16.42
C LYS A 83 21.28 -7.46 -16.87
N GLY A 84 22.34 -6.71 -17.05
CA GLY A 84 22.33 -5.30 -17.44
C GLY A 84 22.27 -4.34 -16.26
N LEU A 85 22.17 -4.85 -15.02
CA LEU A 85 22.14 -4.06 -13.80
C LEU A 85 23.34 -4.32 -12.88
N GLU A 86 24.37 -4.99 -13.38
CA GLU A 86 25.54 -5.43 -12.60
C GLU A 86 26.29 -4.26 -11.93
N ASN A 87 26.24 -3.08 -12.56
CA ASN A 87 26.96 -1.89 -12.13
C ASN A 87 26.06 -0.76 -11.61
N VAL A 88 24.78 -1.00 -11.46
CA VAL A 88 23.86 0.06 -10.99
C VAL A 88 24.20 0.51 -9.58
N ARG A 89 23.87 1.77 -9.31
CA ARG A 89 23.86 2.33 -7.96
C ARG A 89 22.41 2.45 -7.49
N ILE A 90 22.14 2.00 -6.29
CA ILE A 90 20.84 2.23 -5.66
C ILE A 90 20.87 3.66 -5.10
N VAL A 91 19.96 4.49 -5.54
CA VAL A 91 19.80 5.88 -5.07
C VAL A 91 18.95 5.90 -3.80
N ARG A 92 17.90 5.07 -3.78
CA ARG A 92 17.03 4.88 -2.63
C ARG A 92 16.68 3.40 -2.50
N ASN A 93 16.94 2.83 -1.34
CA ASN A 93 16.57 1.45 -1.04
C ASN A 93 15.04 1.31 -0.95
N ALA A 94 14.53 0.12 -1.29
CA ALA A 94 13.18 -0.28 -0.92
C ALA A 94 13.08 -0.39 0.61
N TYR A 95 11.88 -0.22 1.14
CA TYR A 95 11.61 -0.24 2.57
C TYR A 95 10.28 -0.92 2.86
N ALA A 96 10.17 -1.47 4.07
CA ALA A 96 8.91 -1.99 4.56
C ALA A 96 8.00 -0.84 5.01
N ILE A 97 6.69 -1.02 4.79
CA ILE A 97 5.66 -0.12 5.31
C ILE A 97 4.74 -0.94 6.20
N GLU A 98 4.47 -0.41 7.37
CA GLU A 98 3.45 -0.87 8.29
C GLU A 98 2.40 0.23 8.42
N TYR A 99 1.12 -0.14 8.38
CA TYR A 99 0.01 0.80 8.44
C TYR A 99 -0.77 0.61 9.73
N ASP A 100 -0.94 1.69 10.47
CA ASP A 100 -1.92 1.75 11.54
C ASP A 100 -3.30 2.11 10.99
N CYS A 101 -4.32 1.47 11.53
CA CYS A 101 -5.71 1.81 11.27
C CYS A 101 -6.57 1.61 12.51
N ILE A 102 -7.71 2.28 12.52
CA ILE A 102 -8.74 2.10 13.52
C ILE A 102 -9.87 1.22 12.97
N SER A 103 -10.67 0.66 13.87
CA SER A 103 -11.90 -0.01 13.44
C SER A 103 -12.93 1.03 12.98
N ALA A 104 -13.25 1.00 11.69
CA ALA A 104 -14.19 1.92 11.07
C ALA A 104 -15.65 1.75 11.55
N ILE A 105 -15.96 0.65 12.26
CA ILE A 105 -17.25 0.46 12.95
C ILE A 105 -17.50 1.57 13.98
N ASN A 106 -16.44 2.21 14.49
CA ASN A 106 -16.55 3.33 15.42
C ASN A 106 -16.97 4.65 14.73
N LEU A 107 -17.18 4.64 13.43
CA LEU A 107 -17.66 5.78 12.67
C LEU A 107 -19.16 5.70 12.41
N LYS A 108 -19.80 6.87 12.33
CA LYS A 108 -21.14 7.05 11.77
C LYS A 108 -21.06 7.02 10.24
N HIS A 109 -22.17 6.88 9.53
CA HIS A 109 -22.23 7.02 8.07
C HIS A 109 -21.80 8.40 7.55
N SER A 110 -21.75 9.41 8.43
CA SER A 110 -21.17 10.72 8.14
C SER A 110 -19.64 10.75 8.19
N LEU A 111 -19.00 9.64 8.57
CA LEU A 111 -17.58 9.49 8.88
C LEU A 111 -17.12 10.23 10.16
N GLU A 112 -18.07 10.73 10.97
CA GLU A 112 -17.78 11.24 12.31
C GLU A 112 -17.61 10.08 13.29
N PHE A 113 -16.67 10.20 14.23
CA PHE A 113 -16.53 9.24 15.31
C PHE A 113 -17.76 9.21 16.21
N LYS A 114 -18.18 8.02 16.65
CA LYS A 114 -19.33 7.85 17.53
C LYS A 114 -19.08 8.42 18.91
N ASP A 115 -17.86 8.25 19.41
CA ASP A 115 -17.46 8.60 20.77
C ASP A 115 -16.76 9.97 20.89
N VAL A 116 -16.41 10.59 19.77
CA VAL A 116 -15.72 11.89 19.76
C VAL A 116 -16.41 12.83 18.80
N GLU A 117 -17.16 13.76 19.37
CA GLU A 117 -17.89 14.75 18.61
C GLU A 117 -16.96 15.70 17.84
N GLY A 118 -17.28 15.93 16.56
CA GLY A 118 -16.52 16.83 15.69
C GLY A 118 -15.24 16.22 15.11
N LEU A 119 -14.89 14.99 15.47
CA LEU A 119 -13.79 14.27 14.87
C LEU A 119 -14.28 13.40 13.71
N PHE A 120 -13.63 13.50 12.56
CA PHE A 120 -13.94 12.73 11.36
C PHE A 120 -12.72 11.91 10.91
N GLY A 121 -12.97 10.69 10.45
CA GLY A 121 -11.93 9.79 9.94
C GLY A 121 -12.05 9.58 8.43
N ALA A 122 -10.93 9.48 7.73
CA ALA A 122 -10.90 9.18 6.30
C ALA A 122 -9.64 8.43 5.88
N GLY A 123 -9.75 7.66 4.80
CA GLY A 123 -8.62 7.03 4.13
C GLY A 123 -7.99 5.89 4.92
N GLN A 124 -6.66 5.87 4.95
CA GLN A 124 -5.89 4.81 5.59
C GLN A 124 -6.23 4.60 7.06
N LEU A 125 -6.50 5.69 7.79
CA LEU A 125 -6.92 5.61 9.21
C LEU A 125 -8.13 4.68 9.38
N ASN A 126 -9.04 4.67 8.42
CA ASN A 126 -10.23 3.82 8.40
C ASN A 126 -9.99 2.42 7.79
N GLY A 127 -8.75 2.04 7.54
CA GLY A 127 -8.39 0.76 6.93
C GLY A 127 -8.54 0.72 5.40
N SER A 128 -8.62 1.87 4.71
CA SER A 128 -8.68 1.94 3.25
C SER A 128 -7.33 2.26 2.66
N SER A 129 -6.78 1.34 1.84
CA SER A 129 -5.45 1.51 1.24
C SER A 129 -5.45 2.13 -0.15
N GLY A 130 -6.61 2.21 -0.83
CA GLY A 130 -6.73 2.78 -2.17
C GLY A 130 -6.82 4.31 -2.16
N TYR A 131 -6.17 4.96 -3.13
CA TYR A 131 -6.17 6.42 -3.24
C TYR A 131 -7.56 6.98 -3.52
N GLU A 132 -8.31 6.32 -4.38
CA GLU A 132 -9.65 6.73 -4.77
C GLU A 132 -10.62 6.62 -3.59
N GLU A 133 -10.54 5.55 -2.82
CA GLU A 133 -11.33 5.37 -1.61
C GLU A 133 -10.98 6.41 -0.56
N ALA A 134 -9.69 6.69 -0.38
CA ALA A 134 -9.22 7.70 0.56
C ALA A 134 -9.72 9.10 0.17
N ALA A 135 -9.68 9.43 -1.12
CA ALA A 135 -10.17 10.70 -1.65
C ALA A 135 -11.68 10.84 -1.46
N ALA A 136 -12.45 9.78 -1.76
CA ALA A 136 -13.90 9.75 -1.58
C ALA A 136 -14.30 9.93 -0.11
N GLN A 137 -13.64 9.22 0.79
CA GLN A 137 -13.85 9.37 2.24
C GLN A 137 -13.48 10.79 2.71
N GLY A 138 -12.32 11.31 2.28
CA GLY A 138 -11.88 12.67 2.62
C GLY A 138 -12.87 13.74 2.18
N LEU A 139 -13.41 13.61 0.97
CA LEU A 139 -14.45 14.51 0.46
C LEU A 139 -15.70 14.48 1.35
N MET A 140 -16.22 13.30 1.66
CA MET A 140 -17.45 13.17 2.47
C MET A 140 -17.23 13.61 3.92
N ALA A 141 -16.10 13.24 4.52
CA ALA A 141 -15.72 13.70 5.85
C ALA A 141 -15.60 15.22 5.92
N GLY A 142 -14.95 15.84 4.94
CA GLY A 142 -14.79 17.30 4.85
C GLY A 142 -16.13 18.03 4.67
N ILE A 143 -17.01 17.53 3.79
CA ILE A 143 -18.36 18.07 3.63
C ILE A 143 -19.11 18.01 4.96
N ASN A 144 -19.10 16.88 5.64
CA ASN A 144 -19.84 16.68 6.87
C ASN A 144 -19.26 17.49 8.05
N ALA A 145 -17.95 17.62 8.13
CA ALA A 145 -17.31 18.51 9.09
C ALA A 145 -17.74 19.98 8.90
N ALA A 146 -17.71 20.46 7.65
CA ALA A 146 -18.17 21.81 7.34
C ALA A 146 -19.66 22.02 7.67
N ARG A 147 -20.51 21.05 7.32
CA ARG A 147 -21.95 21.11 7.63
C ARG A 147 -22.21 21.15 9.13
N LYS A 148 -21.46 20.37 9.91
CA LYS A 148 -21.54 20.38 11.38
C LYS A 148 -21.19 21.75 11.94
N VAL A 149 -20.12 22.40 11.48
CA VAL A 149 -19.76 23.76 11.90
C VAL A 149 -20.86 24.77 11.56
N LEU A 150 -21.56 24.56 10.43
CA LEU A 150 -22.65 25.40 9.97
C LEU A 150 -24.01 25.06 10.62
N GLY A 151 -24.06 24.11 11.55
CA GLY A 151 -25.31 23.65 12.19
C GLY A 151 -26.28 22.96 11.22
N LYS A 152 -25.78 22.36 10.14
CA LYS A 152 -26.57 21.67 9.12
C LYS A 152 -26.52 20.16 9.31
N GLU A 153 -27.60 19.48 8.92
CA GLU A 153 -27.63 18.01 8.91
C GLU A 153 -26.53 17.42 8.02
N PRO A 154 -25.92 16.29 8.41
CA PRO A 154 -24.91 15.63 7.61
C PRO A 154 -25.45 15.13 6.27
N VAL A 155 -24.58 15.07 5.27
CA VAL A 155 -24.87 14.37 4.01
C VAL A 155 -24.45 12.92 4.17
N VAL A 156 -25.41 12.02 4.03
CA VAL A 156 -25.20 10.58 3.99
C VAL A 156 -25.74 10.08 2.65
N LEU A 157 -24.89 9.48 1.85
CA LEU A 157 -25.29 8.84 0.61
C LEU A 157 -25.58 7.36 0.90
N ASP A 158 -26.75 6.89 0.51
CA ASP A 158 -27.07 5.48 0.61
C ASP A 158 -26.49 4.67 -0.55
N ARG A 159 -26.57 3.35 -0.46
CA ARG A 159 -26.00 2.41 -1.45
C ARG A 159 -26.64 2.53 -2.84
N SER A 160 -27.87 3.05 -2.93
CA SER A 160 -28.59 3.20 -4.19
C SER A 160 -28.25 4.51 -4.91
N GLN A 161 -27.73 5.49 -4.18
CA GLN A 161 -27.48 6.84 -4.69
C GLN A 161 -26.09 6.98 -5.33
N ALA A 162 -25.08 6.34 -4.72
CA ALA A 162 -23.72 6.48 -5.19
C ALA A 162 -22.80 5.33 -4.75
N TYR A 163 -21.74 5.09 -5.51
CA TYR A 163 -20.72 4.11 -5.16
C TYR A 163 -19.97 4.46 -3.86
N ILE A 164 -19.83 5.77 -3.59
CA ILE A 164 -19.32 6.28 -2.30
C ILE A 164 -20.25 5.85 -1.14
N GLY A 165 -21.55 5.80 -1.36
CA GLY A 165 -22.49 5.29 -0.36
C GLY A 165 -22.26 3.81 -0.05
N VAL A 166 -22.01 2.99 -1.07
CA VAL A 166 -21.63 1.57 -0.89
C VAL A 166 -20.33 1.43 -0.09
N LEU A 167 -19.32 2.22 -0.45
CA LEU A 167 -18.02 2.24 0.23
C LEU A 167 -18.18 2.54 1.73
N ILE A 168 -18.84 3.64 2.05
CA ILE A 168 -18.99 4.10 3.44
C ILE A 168 -19.87 3.13 4.24
N ASP A 169 -20.97 2.65 3.67
CA ASP A 169 -21.84 1.70 4.32
C ASP A 169 -21.11 0.39 4.66
N ASP A 170 -20.39 -0.18 3.69
CA ASP A 170 -19.59 -1.38 3.93
C ASP A 170 -18.49 -1.14 4.99
N LEU A 171 -17.86 0.03 4.97
CA LEU A 171 -16.79 0.39 5.89
C LEU A 171 -17.27 0.46 7.35
N VAL A 172 -18.45 1.09 7.59
CA VAL A 172 -18.95 1.34 8.96
C VAL A 172 -19.84 0.24 9.51
N THR A 173 -20.26 -0.73 8.67
CA THR A 173 -21.16 -1.82 9.07
C THR A 173 -20.50 -3.19 9.07
N LYS A 174 -19.46 -3.39 8.23
CA LYS A 174 -18.75 -4.67 8.13
C LYS A 174 -17.45 -4.58 8.91
N GLU A 175 -17.28 -5.45 9.89
CA GLU A 175 -15.98 -5.61 10.56
C GLU A 175 -15.00 -6.25 9.58
N THR A 176 -14.16 -5.44 8.96
CA THR A 176 -13.11 -5.94 8.08
C THR A 176 -11.82 -6.11 8.87
N LYS A 177 -11.34 -7.35 8.98
CA LYS A 177 -10.02 -7.66 9.55
C LYS A 177 -8.88 -7.38 8.58
N GLU A 178 -9.20 -6.92 7.38
CA GLU A 178 -8.27 -6.67 6.28
C GLU A 178 -8.50 -5.26 5.72
N PHE A 179 -7.45 -4.63 5.22
CA PHE A 179 -7.57 -3.35 4.52
C PHE A 179 -8.61 -3.44 3.39
N PHE A 180 -9.55 -2.50 3.41
CA PHE A 180 -10.64 -2.45 2.47
C PHE A 180 -10.21 -1.75 1.19
N CYS A 181 -10.36 -2.40 0.04
CA CYS A 181 -10.16 -1.80 -1.26
C CYS A 181 -11.26 -2.24 -2.22
N LEU A 182 -12.11 -1.32 -2.63
CA LEU A 182 -13.20 -1.55 -3.59
C LEU A 182 -12.72 -1.62 -5.04
N LEU A 183 -11.65 -0.90 -5.37
CA LEU A 183 -11.22 -0.64 -6.74
C LEU A 183 -9.77 -1.05 -7.02
N CYS A 184 -9.11 -1.74 -6.09
CA CYS A 184 -7.67 -1.97 -6.17
C CYS A 184 -7.28 -2.98 -7.24
N ASN A 185 -7.15 -2.50 -8.47
CA ASN A 185 -6.25 -3.07 -9.48
C ASN A 185 -4.95 -2.27 -9.62
N GLN A 186 -4.76 -1.22 -8.83
CA GLN A 186 -3.54 -0.40 -8.90
C GLN A 186 -2.54 -0.84 -7.83
N ILE A 187 -1.38 -1.22 -8.30
CA ILE A 187 -0.23 -1.58 -7.51
C ILE A 187 0.36 -0.28 -6.96
N ILE A 188 0.23 -0.05 -5.65
CA ILE A 188 1.04 0.99 -4.99
C ILE A 188 2.42 0.39 -4.81
N ASP A 189 3.32 0.73 -5.72
CA ASP A 189 4.69 0.29 -5.66
C ASP A 189 5.46 1.04 -4.56
N GLN A 190 6.08 0.27 -3.68
CA GLN A 190 7.13 0.77 -2.79
C GLN A 190 8.36 1.05 -3.64
N HIS A 191 8.72 2.31 -3.73
CA HIS A 191 9.65 2.82 -4.74
C HIS A 191 11.09 2.39 -4.47
N THR A 192 11.66 1.60 -5.39
CA THR A 192 13.11 1.38 -5.49
C THR A 192 13.66 2.21 -6.63
N TYR A 193 14.64 3.06 -6.35
CA TYR A 193 15.28 3.92 -7.35
C TYR A 193 16.71 3.48 -7.58
N ILE A 194 17.08 3.37 -8.85
CA ILE A 194 18.42 3.04 -9.31
C ILE A 194 18.98 4.13 -10.23
N SER A 195 20.30 4.26 -10.30
CA SER A 195 21.03 5.05 -11.32
C SER A 195 21.80 4.10 -12.21
N LEU A 196 21.65 4.25 -13.51
CA LEU A 196 22.35 3.51 -14.56
C LEU A 196 23.71 4.10 -14.86
#